data_c0f7a11470f59f0909cb48561e8c3fd9
#
_entry.id   c0f7a11470f59f0909cb48561e8c3fd9
#
_cell.length_a   1.000
_cell.length_b   1.000
_cell.length_c   1.000
_cell.angle_alpha   90.00
_cell.angle_beta   90.00
_cell.angle_gamma   90.00
#
_symmetry.space_group_name_H-M   'P 1'
#
loop_
_entity.id
_entity.type
_entity.pdbx_description
1 polymer ?
#
loop_
_entity_poly.entity_id
_entity_poly.type
_entity_poly.pdbx_seq_one_letter_code
_entity_poly.pdbx_strand_id
1 'polypeptide(L)'
;MAKLTKAEAKRHAQAVEILNKDVLTEDDKDFVFQNWHEGAEFENGSRGAFFTPWDLAFDFSFDCGGHRIIDLCAGIGMLSFAVYHRLKERNDRVPEIVCIERNPAYVAVGKKLLPEATWICADVFEWEELNLGRFDQAISNPPFGKVRRSGNGPSYKGGLFEHHVIDIASKLACEGTFIIPQNSASFAYSGVQYHRQTPTSAGGEFAASQGFEMTAGIGIDTAFYRKSWKGVSPLCEVALIDFSECQAKETQPVIKPVPIASVVTVEAVCLPPLAAISNAAPTAQLSLF
;
A
#
# COMPACT_ATOMS: atom_id res chain seq x y z
N MET A 1 -5.19 14.33 12.29
CA MET A 1 -4.48 14.84 11.12
C MET A 1 -4.57 16.34 11.02
N ALA A 2 -3.52 16.97 10.48
CA ALA A 2 -3.59 18.37 10.14
C ALA A 2 -4.62 18.56 9.02
N LYS A 3 -5.46 19.59 9.15
CA LYS A 3 -6.41 19.99 8.12
C LYS A 3 -5.61 20.39 6.87
N LEU A 4 -6.06 19.94 5.68
CA LEU A 4 -5.44 20.33 4.41
C LEU A 4 -5.29 21.86 4.33
N THR A 5 -4.15 22.32 3.88
CA THR A 5 -3.97 23.73 3.52
C THR A 5 -4.88 24.09 2.34
N LYS A 6 -5.17 25.38 2.14
CA LYS A 6 -5.98 25.81 0.98
C LYS A 6 -5.35 25.39 -0.35
N ALA A 7 -4.02 25.36 -0.43
CA ALA A 7 -3.30 24.94 -1.63
C ALA A 7 -3.46 23.44 -1.88
N GLU A 8 -3.31 22.60 -0.86
CA GLU A 8 -3.51 21.14 -0.95
C GLU A 8 -4.96 20.80 -1.30
N ALA A 9 -5.94 21.44 -0.66
CA ALA A 9 -7.34 21.24 -0.99
C ALA A 9 -7.66 21.62 -2.44
N LYS A 10 -7.08 22.70 -2.98
CA LYS A 10 -7.24 23.09 -4.38
C LYS A 10 -6.63 22.04 -5.33
N ARG A 11 -5.42 21.56 -5.04
CA ARG A 11 -4.75 20.54 -5.85
C ARG A 11 -5.50 19.20 -5.80
N HIS A 12 -5.98 18.80 -4.62
CA HIS A 12 -6.83 17.62 -4.48
C HIS A 12 -8.11 17.74 -5.33
N ALA A 13 -8.80 18.90 -5.30
CA ALA A 13 -9.97 19.13 -6.15
C ALA A 13 -9.64 19.01 -7.65
N GLN A 14 -8.50 19.50 -8.09
CA GLN A 14 -8.02 19.34 -9.47
C GLN A 14 -7.75 17.85 -9.81
N ALA A 15 -7.15 17.10 -8.87
CA ALA A 15 -6.93 15.67 -9.06
C ALA A 15 -8.26 14.90 -9.19
N VAL A 16 -9.27 15.27 -8.40
CA VAL A 16 -10.64 14.71 -8.52
C VAL A 16 -11.26 15.06 -9.86
N GLU A 17 -11.08 16.27 -10.37
CA GLU A 17 -11.56 16.68 -11.69
C GLU A 17 -10.88 15.88 -12.82
N ILE A 18 -9.57 15.68 -12.74
CA ILE A 18 -8.81 14.84 -13.68
C ILE A 18 -9.36 13.41 -13.70
N LEU A 19 -9.66 12.84 -12.54
CA LEU A 19 -10.25 11.50 -12.43
C LEU A 19 -11.62 11.36 -13.09
N ASN A 20 -12.31 12.43 -13.47
CA ASN A 20 -13.56 12.37 -14.24
C ASN A 20 -13.34 12.15 -15.74
N LYS A 21 -12.11 12.27 -16.26
CA LYS A 21 -11.79 11.95 -17.66
C LYS A 21 -11.99 10.46 -17.94
N ASP A 22 -12.42 10.14 -19.16
CA ASP A 22 -12.55 8.74 -19.60
C ASP A 22 -11.20 8.04 -19.70
N VAL A 23 -10.18 8.73 -20.20
CA VAL A 23 -8.80 8.24 -20.34
C VAL A 23 -7.86 9.25 -19.71
N LEU A 24 -6.96 8.77 -18.85
CA LEU A 24 -5.91 9.57 -18.22
C LEU A 24 -4.63 9.47 -19.05
N THR A 25 -4.00 10.62 -19.30
CA THR A 25 -2.61 10.66 -19.77
C THR A 25 -1.64 10.33 -18.65
N GLU A 26 -0.36 10.04 -18.97
CA GLU A 26 0.65 9.82 -17.92
C GLU A 26 0.82 11.07 -17.04
N ASP A 27 0.80 12.28 -17.60
CA ASP A 27 0.84 13.53 -16.82
C ASP A 27 -0.37 13.66 -15.89
N ASP A 28 -1.56 13.22 -16.31
CA ASP A 28 -2.77 13.18 -15.48
C ASP A 28 -2.58 12.23 -14.29
N LYS A 29 -2.05 11.04 -14.54
CA LYS A 29 -1.77 10.03 -13.51
C LYS A 29 -0.74 10.56 -12.51
N ASP A 30 0.36 11.12 -12.98
CA ASP A 30 1.39 11.74 -12.16
C ASP A 30 0.81 12.85 -11.28
N PHE A 31 -0.01 13.72 -11.87
CA PHE A 31 -0.66 14.78 -11.10
C PHE A 31 -1.57 14.22 -10.00
N VAL A 32 -2.36 13.19 -10.31
CA VAL A 32 -3.25 12.54 -9.33
C VAL A 32 -2.45 11.91 -8.20
N PHE A 33 -1.42 11.11 -8.49
CA PHE A 33 -0.58 10.50 -7.48
C PHE A 33 0.05 11.53 -6.52
N GLN A 34 0.52 12.65 -7.06
CA GLN A 34 1.16 13.68 -6.25
C GLN A 34 0.17 14.52 -5.44
N ASN A 35 -1.06 14.70 -5.92
CA ASN A 35 -1.97 15.71 -5.38
C ASN A 35 -3.29 15.17 -4.82
N TRP A 36 -3.69 13.96 -5.17
CA TRP A 36 -4.82 13.32 -4.51
C TRP A 36 -4.44 12.97 -3.06
N HIS A 37 -5.30 13.33 -2.09
CA HIS A 37 -4.91 13.32 -0.68
C HIS A 37 -5.87 12.47 0.14
N GLU A 38 -5.33 11.48 0.86
CA GLU A 38 -6.05 10.60 1.77
C GLU A 38 -6.74 11.34 2.93
N GLY A 39 -6.17 12.46 3.36
CA GLY A 39 -6.71 13.30 4.44
C GLY A 39 -7.92 14.15 4.05
N ALA A 40 -8.36 14.11 2.78
CA ALA A 40 -9.60 14.78 2.37
C ALA A 40 -10.84 14.05 2.92
N GLU A 41 -10.74 12.77 3.26
CA GLU A 41 -11.81 12.00 3.92
C GLU A 41 -11.54 11.90 5.43
N PHE A 42 -12.53 12.23 6.26
CA PHE A 42 -12.41 12.41 7.71
C PHE A 42 -11.94 11.17 8.50
N GLU A 43 -12.00 9.96 7.93
CA GLU A 43 -11.76 8.72 8.66
C GLU A 43 -10.33 8.16 8.56
N ASN A 44 -9.51 8.62 7.63
CA ASN A 44 -8.26 7.94 7.27
C ASN A 44 -7.10 8.13 8.27
N GLY A 45 -7.08 9.25 8.99
CA GLY A 45 -6.01 9.52 9.94
C GLY A 45 -5.95 8.64 11.17
N SER A 46 -7.08 8.10 11.57
CA SER A 46 -7.16 7.16 12.70
C SER A 46 -6.72 5.74 12.32
N ARG A 47 -6.52 5.47 11.02
CA ARG A 47 -6.21 4.13 10.48
C ARG A 47 -4.72 3.90 10.24
N GLY A 48 -3.85 4.90 10.44
CA GLY A 48 -2.40 4.78 10.25
C GLY A 48 -1.99 4.51 8.80
N ALA A 49 -2.88 4.76 7.83
CA ALA A 49 -2.64 4.55 6.42
C ALA A 49 -2.17 5.85 5.77
N PHE A 50 -0.99 5.81 5.13
CA PHE A 50 -0.39 6.95 4.45
C PHE A 50 0.07 6.52 3.07
N PHE A 51 -0.24 7.34 2.05
CA PHE A 51 0.23 7.05 0.70
C PHE A 51 1.72 7.25 0.56
N THR A 52 2.36 6.29 -0.08
CA THR A 52 3.80 6.33 -0.36
C THR A 52 4.13 7.55 -1.22
N PRO A 53 5.18 8.33 -0.88
CA PRO A 53 5.70 9.36 -1.76
C PRO A 53 6.13 8.79 -3.11
N TRP A 54 5.91 9.57 -4.19
CA TRP A 54 6.23 9.18 -5.56
C TRP A 54 7.68 8.71 -5.73
N ASP A 55 8.64 9.54 -5.28
CA ASP A 55 10.06 9.22 -5.44
C ASP A 55 10.46 7.96 -4.65
N LEU A 56 9.89 7.77 -3.45
CA LEU A 56 10.13 6.56 -2.66
C LEU A 56 9.53 5.32 -3.35
N ALA A 57 8.36 5.43 -3.96
CA ALA A 57 7.74 4.31 -4.68
C ALA A 57 8.56 3.90 -5.90
N PHE A 58 9.15 4.88 -6.59
CA PHE A 58 10.05 4.61 -7.71
C PHE A 58 11.29 3.86 -7.24
N ASP A 59 12.00 4.36 -6.22
CA ASP A 59 13.18 3.68 -5.68
C ASP A 59 12.85 2.30 -5.09
N PHE A 60 11.74 2.19 -4.36
CA PHE A 60 11.22 0.91 -3.86
C PHE A 60 11.09 -0.14 -4.97
N SER A 61 10.69 0.28 -6.16
CA SER A 61 10.48 -0.64 -7.27
C SER A 61 11.74 -1.40 -7.69
N PHE A 62 12.95 -0.88 -7.38
CA PHE A 62 14.21 -1.56 -7.72
C PHE A 62 14.45 -2.83 -6.89
N ASP A 63 13.85 -2.94 -5.70
CA ASP A 63 13.83 -4.16 -4.88
C ASP A 63 12.68 -5.12 -5.26
N CYS A 64 11.98 -4.85 -6.36
CA CYS A 64 10.87 -5.67 -6.80
C CYS A 64 11.19 -6.45 -8.08
N GLY A 65 10.69 -7.67 -8.18
CA GLY A 65 10.93 -8.58 -9.30
C GLY A 65 9.82 -9.61 -9.50
N GLY A 66 10.08 -10.58 -10.35
CA GLY A 66 9.12 -11.61 -10.69
C GLY A 66 8.11 -11.19 -11.75
N HIS A 67 7.16 -12.08 -12.03
CA HIS A 67 6.12 -11.87 -13.03
C HIS A 67 4.76 -11.64 -12.40
N ARG A 68 4.45 -12.38 -11.33
CA ARG A 68 3.16 -12.35 -10.64
C ARG A 68 3.32 -11.70 -9.28
N ILE A 69 2.81 -10.50 -9.09
CA ILE A 69 3.03 -9.64 -7.91
C ILE A 69 1.70 -9.29 -7.26
N ILE A 70 1.66 -9.33 -5.92
CA ILE A 70 0.50 -8.91 -5.13
C ILE A 70 0.85 -7.69 -4.28
N ASP A 71 0.01 -6.64 -4.35
CA ASP A 71 0.08 -5.47 -3.49
C ASP A 71 -0.98 -5.58 -2.39
N LEU A 72 -0.52 -5.77 -1.17
CA LEU A 72 -1.36 -5.91 0.02
C LEU A 72 -1.54 -4.54 0.69
N CYS A 73 -2.76 -4.06 0.78
CA CYS A 73 -3.10 -2.68 1.21
C CYS A 73 -2.68 -1.61 0.19
N ALA A 74 -3.05 -1.82 -1.08
CA ALA A 74 -2.53 -1.08 -2.23
C ALA A 74 -2.83 0.43 -2.23
N GLY A 75 -3.79 0.91 -1.43
CA GLY A 75 -4.22 2.31 -1.47
C GLY A 75 -4.75 2.67 -2.85
N ILE A 76 -4.20 3.73 -3.46
CA ILE A 76 -4.51 4.11 -4.85
C ILE A 76 -3.52 3.51 -5.87
N GLY A 77 -2.62 2.60 -5.43
CA GLY A 77 -1.72 1.82 -6.30
C GLY A 77 -0.37 2.45 -6.59
N MET A 78 0.15 3.32 -5.75
CA MET A 78 1.44 3.98 -5.99
C MET A 78 2.60 3.00 -6.17
N LEU A 79 2.74 2.02 -5.26
CA LEU A 79 3.79 0.99 -5.36
C LEU A 79 3.58 0.11 -6.60
N SER A 80 2.36 -0.36 -6.81
CA SER A 80 1.98 -1.17 -7.96
C SER A 80 2.26 -0.47 -9.29
N PHE A 81 1.97 0.84 -9.39
CA PHE A 81 2.24 1.64 -10.58
C PHE A 81 3.75 1.72 -10.88
N ALA A 82 4.56 2.08 -9.88
CA ALA A 82 6.00 2.17 -10.04
C ALA A 82 6.62 0.82 -10.44
N VAL A 83 6.22 -0.27 -9.78
CA VAL A 83 6.70 -1.62 -10.06
C VAL A 83 6.28 -2.09 -11.46
N TYR A 84 5.00 -1.87 -11.85
CA TYR A 84 4.48 -2.26 -13.15
C TYR A 84 5.27 -1.60 -14.30
N HIS A 85 5.40 -0.28 -14.27
CA HIS A 85 6.07 0.45 -15.35
C HIS A 85 7.56 0.08 -15.44
N ARG A 86 8.26 0.00 -14.31
CA ARG A 86 9.67 -0.40 -14.30
C ARG A 86 9.89 -1.82 -14.84
N LEU A 87 9.06 -2.79 -14.43
CA LEU A 87 9.22 -4.17 -14.90
C LEU A 87 8.81 -4.34 -16.35
N LYS A 88 7.77 -3.63 -16.81
CA LYS A 88 7.35 -3.60 -18.19
C LYS A 88 8.44 -3.08 -19.14
N GLU A 89 9.21 -2.07 -18.69
CA GLU A 89 10.32 -1.52 -19.49
C GLU A 89 11.52 -2.46 -19.55
N ARG A 90 11.76 -3.28 -18.53
CA ARG A 90 12.95 -4.12 -18.41
C ARG A 90 12.78 -5.54 -18.94
N ASN A 91 11.56 -6.02 -19.03
CA ASN A 91 11.27 -7.42 -19.34
C ASN A 91 10.46 -7.53 -20.63
N ASP A 92 10.68 -8.59 -21.40
CA ASP A 92 9.86 -8.94 -22.57
C ASP A 92 8.44 -9.38 -22.19
N ARG A 93 8.20 -9.63 -20.89
CA ARG A 93 6.92 -10.09 -20.36
C ARG A 93 6.31 -9.06 -19.43
N VAL A 94 5.07 -8.66 -19.72
CA VAL A 94 4.29 -7.73 -18.89
C VAL A 94 3.99 -8.37 -17.52
N PRO A 95 4.27 -7.70 -16.39
CA PRO A 95 3.97 -8.25 -15.08
C PRO A 95 2.45 -8.31 -14.83
N GLU A 96 2.00 -9.36 -14.14
CA GLU A 96 0.66 -9.46 -13.57
C GLU A 96 0.66 -8.84 -12.18
N ILE A 97 -0.09 -7.76 -11.99
CA ILE A 97 -0.23 -7.09 -10.68
C ILE A 97 -1.63 -7.33 -10.14
N VAL A 98 -1.74 -7.81 -8.91
CA VAL A 98 -2.99 -7.94 -8.16
C VAL A 98 -2.94 -6.99 -6.97
N CYS A 99 -3.91 -6.09 -6.86
CA CYS A 99 -4.02 -5.09 -5.80
C CYS A 99 -5.19 -5.44 -4.87
N ILE A 100 -4.92 -5.60 -3.57
CA ILE A 100 -5.95 -5.72 -2.53
C ILE A 100 -6.03 -4.40 -1.78
N GLU A 101 -7.22 -3.81 -1.78
CA GLU A 101 -7.50 -2.57 -1.05
C GLU A 101 -8.91 -2.62 -0.49
N ARG A 102 -9.05 -2.25 0.78
CA ARG A 102 -10.33 -2.33 1.49
C ARG A 102 -11.26 -1.15 1.20
N ASN A 103 -10.70 0.02 0.90
CA ASN A 103 -11.48 1.23 0.65
C ASN A 103 -11.97 1.25 -0.81
N PRO A 104 -13.29 1.14 -1.08
CA PRO A 104 -13.82 1.13 -2.44
C PRO A 104 -13.53 2.42 -3.22
N ALA A 105 -13.42 3.58 -2.53
CA ALA A 105 -13.04 4.83 -3.18
C ALA A 105 -11.59 4.79 -3.69
N TYR A 106 -10.67 4.18 -2.92
CA TYR A 106 -9.28 4.00 -3.34
C TYR A 106 -9.17 3.03 -4.51
N VAL A 107 -9.92 1.92 -4.46
CA VAL A 107 -9.99 0.97 -5.57
C VAL A 107 -10.49 1.65 -6.85
N ALA A 108 -11.51 2.51 -6.75
CA ALA A 108 -12.04 3.24 -7.90
C ALA A 108 -10.99 4.19 -8.52
N VAL A 109 -10.22 4.88 -7.69
CA VAL A 109 -9.10 5.73 -8.14
C VAL A 109 -7.98 4.87 -8.74
N GLY A 110 -7.57 3.81 -8.07
CA GLY A 110 -6.52 2.92 -8.50
C GLY A 110 -6.79 2.26 -9.86
N LYS A 111 -8.04 1.82 -10.12
CA LYS A 111 -8.45 1.29 -11.42
C LYS A 111 -8.30 2.30 -12.57
N LYS A 112 -8.38 3.60 -12.30
CA LYS A 112 -8.12 4.63 -13.29
C LYS A 112 -6.64 4.92 -13.48
N LEU A 113 -5.84 4.82 -12.41
CA LEU A 113 -4.41 5.08 -12.45
C LEU A 113 -3.61 3.91 -13.03
N LEU A 114 -4.00 2.68 -12.70
CA LEU A 114 -3.38 1.45 -13.21
C LEU A 114 -4.47 0.46 -13.64
N PRO A 115 -5.11 0.68 -14.81
CA PRO A 115 -6.15 -0.20 -15.34
C PRO A 115 -5.62 -1.59 -15.72
N GLU A 116 -4.33 -1.74 -15.90
CA GLU A 116 -3.67 -3.01 -16.21
C GLU A 116 -3.61 -3.98 -15.02
N ALA A 117 -3.73 -3.48 -13.78
CA ALA A 117 -3.75 -4.31 -12.59
C ALA A 117 -5.15 -4.91 -12.32
N THR A 118 -5.17 -6.06 -11.69
CA THR A 118 -6.39 -6.64 -11.13
C THR A 118 -6.66 -6.05 -9.75
N TRP A 119 -7.77 -5.33 -9.60
CA TRP A 119 -8.14 -4.67 -8.35
C TRP A 119 -9.24 -5.44 -7.63
N ILE A 120 -8.99 -5.82 -6.38
CA ILE A 120 -9.89 -6.53 -5.49
C ILE A 120 -10.23 -5.61 -4.30
N CYS A 121 -11.53 -5.29 -4.15
CA CYS A 121 -12.01 -4.53 -3.01
C CYS A 121 -12.31 -5.50 -1.86
N ALA A 122 -11.32 -5.73 -0.99
CA ALA A 122 -11.42 -6.67 0.12
C ALA A 122 -10.53 -6.26 1.29
N ASP A 123 -10.82 -6.75 2.48
CA ASP A 123 -9.89 -6.65 3.60
C ASP A 123 -8.75 -7.65 3.41
N VAL A 124 -7.50 -7.23 3.67
CA VAL A 124 -6.32 -8.09 3.54
C VAL A 124 -6.42 -9.36 4.42
N PHE A 125 -7.19 -9.31 5.50
CA PHE A 125 -7.42 -10.45 6.38
C PHE A 125 -8.41 -11.50 5.82
N GLU A 126 -9.06 -11.22 4.69
CA GLU A 126 -9.91 -12.15 3.93
C GLU A 126 -9.11 -12.94 2.86
N TRP A 127 -7.78 -12.90 2.94
CA TRP A 127 -6.86 -13.44 1.91
C TRP A 127 -7.11 -14.93 1.58
N GLU A 128 -7.53 -15.74 2.55
CA GLU A 128 -7.82 -17.16 2.33
C GLU A 128 -9.05 -17.37 1.43
N GLU A 129 -10.11 -16.60 1.67
CA GLU A 129 -11.36 -16.65 0.92
C GLU A 129 -11.19 -16.18 -0.53
N LEU A 130 -10.21 -15.32 -0.79
CA LEU A 130 -9.94 -14.80 -2.13
C LEU A 130 -9.34 -15.83 -3.08
N ASN A 131 -8.76 -16.92 -2.57
CA ASN A 131 -8.21 -18.04 -3.36
C ASN A 131 -7.27 -17.59 -4.50
N LEU A 132 -6.37 -16.65 -4.23
CA LEU A 132 -5.56 -15.97 -5.25
C LEU A 132 -4.41 -16.79 -5.83
N GLY A 133 -4.10 -17.93 -5.22
CA GLY A 133 -2.93 -18.76 -5.58
C GLY A 133 -1.61 -18.14 -5.11
N ARG A 134 -0.51 -18.48 -5.76
CA ARG A 134 0.86 -18.06 -5.37
C ARG A 134 1.36 -16.93 -6.24
N PHE A 135 2.18 -16.08 -5.65
CA PHE A 135 2.86 -14.96 -6.29
C PHE A 135 4.38 -15.13 -6.20
N ASP A 136 5.10 -14.49 -7.12
CA ASP A 136 6.55 -14.41 -7.04
C ASP A 136 6.94 -13.47 -5.89
N GLN A 137 6.26 -12.31 -5.81
CA GLN A 137 6.53 -11.33 -4.78
C GLN A 137 5.26 -10.66 -4.24
N ALA A 138 5.27 -10.38 -2.93
CA ALA A 138 4.31 -9.51 -2.28
C ALA A 138 4.95 -8.14 -2.03
N ILE A 139 4.19 -7.07 -2.26
CA ILE A 139 4.60 -5.71 -1.92
C ILE A 139 3.56 -5.08 -1.01
N SER A 140 3.96 -4.16 -0.14
CA SER A 140 3.02 -3.37 0.65
C SER A 140 3.65 -2.16 1.33
N ASN A 141 2.87 -1.10 1.46
CA ASN A 141 3.02 -0.06 2.46
C ASN A 141 1.79 -0.14 3.38
N PRO A 142 1.77 -1.08 4.34
CA PRO A 142 0.59 -1.34 5.15
C PRO A 142 0.34 -0.23 6.18
N PRO A 143 -0.85 -0.15 6.79
CA PRO A 143 -1.06 0.69 7.97
C PRO A 143 -0.03 0.41 9.07
N PHE A 144 0.48 1.46 9.72
CA PHE A 144 1.54 1.35 10.71
C PHE A 144 1.04 1.23 12.14
N GLY A 145 1.65 0.32 12.90
CA GLY A 145 1.50 0.20 14.34
C GLY A 145 0.21 -0.50 14.79
N LYS A 146 -0.23 -0.16 16.01
CA LYS A 146 -1.41 -0.79 16.65
C LYS A 146 -2.71 -0.13 16.21
N VAL A 147 -3.12 -0.35 14.97
CA VAL A 147 -4.39 0.16 14.44
C VAL A 147 -5.49 -0.90 14.51
N ARG A 148 -6.77 -0.45 14.43
CA ARG A 148 -7.91 -1.36 14.42
C ARG A 148 -7.88 -2.23 13.17
N ARG A 149 -8.04 -3.54 13.35
CA ARG A 149 -8.08 -4.55 12.29
C ARG A 149 -9.25 -5.51 12.45
N SER A 150 -9.64 -6.17 11.39
CA SER A 150 -10.73 -7.16 11.33
C SER A 150 -10.27 -8.57 11.69
N GLY A 151 -8.98 -8.87 11.49
CA GLY A 151 -8.40 -10.20 11.68
C GLY A 151 -6.96 -10.16 12.16
N ASN A 152 -6.30 -11.30 12.08
CA ASN A 152 -4.88 -11.47 12.37
C ASN A 152 -4.21 -12.22 11.21
N GLY A 153 -2.89 -12.10 11.10
CA GLY A 153 -2.09 -13.00 10.28
C GLY A 153 -2.12 -14.43 10.83
N PRO A 154 -1.72 -15.40 10.02
CA PRO A 154 -1.84 -16.83 10.36
C PRO A 154 -1.04 -17.22 11.61
N SER A 155 0.14 -16.67 11.79
CA SER A 155 1.09 -17.06 12.85
C SER A 155 1.31 -15.96 13.89
N TYR A 156 1.41 -14.70 13.46
CA TYR A 156 1.71 -13.56 14.33
C TYR A 156 0.54 -13.21 15.25
N LYS A 157 0.82 -13.09 16.57
CA LYS A 157 -0.19 -12.79 17.62
C LYS A 157 -0.01 -11.42 18.26
N GLY A 158 0.97 -10.64 17.80
CA GLY A 158 1.25 -9.30 18.30
C GLY A 158 0.23 -8.25 17.84
N GLY A 159 0.54 -6.99 18.12
CA GLY A 159 -0.38 -5.87 17.86
C GLY A 159 -0.09 -5.05 16.62
N LEU A 160 1.04 -5.25 15.96
CA LEU A 160 1.47 -4.40 14.84
C LEU A 160 0.83 -4.86 13.53
N PHE A 161 0.12 -3.95 12.86
CA PHE A 161 -0.63 -4.26 11.65
C PHE A 161 0.30 -4.72 10.52
N GLU A 162 1.42 -4.03 10.32
CA GLU A 162 2.44 -4.35 9.33
C GLU A 162 2.99 -5.77 9.46
N HIS A 163 3.18 -6.27 10.68
CA HIS A 163 3.64 -7.65 10.90
C HIS A 163 2.58 -8.69 10.53
N HIS A 164 1.28 -8.38 10.71
CA HIS A 164 0.21 -9.26 10.23
C HIS A 164 0.18 -9.33 8.70
N VAL A 165 0.42 -8.20 8.02
CA VAL A 165 0.47 -8.17 6.54
C VAL A 165 1.67 -8.95 6.03
N ILE A 166 2.84 -8.83 6.65
CA ILE A 166 4.04 -9.63 6.30
C ILE A 166 3.77 -11.13 6.52
N ASP A 167 3.13 -11.50 7.62
CA ASP A 167 2.77 -12.89 7.94
C ASP A 167 1.80 -13.47 6.89
N ILE A 168 0.80 -12.69 6.43
CA ILE A 168 -0.08 -13.07 5.32
C ILE A 168 0.73 -13.22 4.01
N ALA A 169 1.60 -12.26 3.71
CA ALA A 169 2.44 -12.27 2.52
C ALA A 169 3.29 -13.55 2.43
N SER A 170 3.81 -14.05 3.56
CA SER A 170 4.59 -15.29 3.62
C SER A 170 3.82 -16.52 3.16
N LYS A 171 2.48 -16.49 3.17
CA LYS A 171 1.63 -17.58 2.69
C LYS A 171 1.28 -17.41 1.21
N LEU A 172 1.35 -16.20 0.68
CA LEU A 172 0.94 -15.87 -0.68
C LEU A 172 2.10 -15.78 -1.67
N ALA A 173 3.31 -15.42 -1.23
CA ALA A 173 4.43 -15.10 -2.12
C ALA A 173 5.73 -15.81 -1.72
N CYS A 174 6.68 -15.90 -2.67
CA CYS A 174 8.01 -16.44 -2.40
C CYS A 174 8.91 -15.39 -1.73
N GLU A 175 8.71 -14.11 -2.06
CA GLU A 175 9.45 -12.98 -1.52
C GLU A 175 8.49 -11.85 -1.16
N GLY A 176 8.96 -10.90 -0.37
CA GLY A 176 8.20 -9.69 -0.06
C GLY A 176 9.06 -8.46 0.10
N THR A 177 8.57 -7.32 -0.36
CA THR A 177 9.19 -6.01 -0.15
C THR A 177 8.18 -5.07 0.51
N PHE A 178 8.56 -4.50 1.66
CA PHE A 178 7.65 -3.75 2.51
C PHE A 178 8.23 -2.42 2.93
N ILE A 179 7.39 -1.37 2.95
CA ILE A 179 7.71 -0.13 3.67
C ILE A 179 7.11 -0.27 5.06
N ILE A 180 7.94 -0.29 6.08
CA ILE A 180 7.52 -0.47 7.48
C ILE A 180 8.24 0.50 8.40
N PRO A 181 7.68 0.86 9.58
CA PRO A 181 8.39 1.66 10.57
C PRO A 181 9.75 1.02 10.93
N GLN A 182 10.78 1.84 11.14
CA GLN A 182 12.13 1.34 11.45
C GLN A 182 12.16 0.37 12.63
N ASN A 183 11.35 0.60 13.68
CA ASN A 183 11.26 -0.33 14.81
C ASN A 183 10.56 -1.66 14.47
N SER A 184 9.85 -1.72 13.34
CA SER A 184 9.18 -2.94 12.84
C SER A 184 10.06 -3.75 11.89
N ALA A 185 11.26 -3.25 11.56
CA ALA A 185 12.31 -3.98 10.87
C ALA A 185 13.29 -4.62 11.86
N SER A 186 13.99 -5.69 11.44
CA SER A 186 15.07 -6.34 12.22
C SER A 186 16.41 -5.63 12.08
N PHE A 187 16.44 -4.49 11.38
CA PHE A 187 17.62 -3.69 11.12
C PHE A 187 17.29 -2.19 11.18
N ALA A 188 18.33 -1.35 11.23
CA ALA A 188 18.21 0.08 10.98
C ALA A 188 19.24 0.47 9.92
N TYR A 189 18.74 1.08 8.83
CA TYR A 189 19.51 1.59 7.70
C TYR A 189 19.21 3.06 7.47
N SER A 190 17.93 3.43 7.45
CA SER A 190 17.47 4.77 7.15
C SER A 190 17.83 5.77 8.24
N GLY A 191 18.47 6.88 7.82
CA GLY A 191 18.84 7.98 8.71
C GLY A 191 19.92 7.64 9.74
N VAL A 192 20.65 6.54 9.58
CA VAL A 192 21.77 6.16 10.44
C VAL A 192 23.09 6.15 9.64
N GLN A 193 24.19 6.34 10.32
CA GLN A 193 25.52 6.39 9.66
C GLN A 193 25.96 5.02 9.10
N TYR A 194 25.56 3.93 9.77
CA TYR A 194 25.92 2.56 9.40
C TYR A 194 24.70 1.64 9.56
N HIS A 195 24.53 0.74 8.62
CA HIS A 195 23.57 -0.37 8.76
C HIS A 195 23.89 -1.17 10.04
N ARG A 196 22.85 -1.52 10.79
CA ARG A 196 22.97 -2.36 11.99
C ARG A 196 21.76 -3.26 12.16
N GLN A 197 21.99 -4.47 12.63
CA GLN A 197 20.90 -5.35 13.06
C GLN A 197 20.31 -4.88 14.39
N THR A 198 19.00 -5.03 14.54
CA THR A 198 18.24 -4.65 15.74
C THR A 198 17.44 -5.84 16.28
N PRO A 199 18.10 -6.89 16.78
CA PRO A 199 17.44 -8.15 17.15
C PRO A 199 16.42 -8.02 18.29
N THR A 200 16.53 -6.98 19.11
CA THR A 200 15.63 -6.67 20.22
C THR A 200 14.55 -5.65 19.88
N SER A 201 14.49 -5.19 18.63
CA SER A 201 13.34 -4.39 18.14
C SER A 201 12.11 -5.27 17.98
N ALA A 202 10.93 -4.65 17.87
CA ALA A 202 9.71 -5.40 17.56
C ALA A 202 9.83 -6.19 16.25
N GLY A 203 10.56 -5.64 15.26
CA GLY A 203 10.88 -6.32 14.00
C GLY A 203 11.85 -7.47 14.17
N GLY A 204 12.89 -7.31 14.98
CA GLY A 204 13.85 -8.38 15.28
C GLY A 204 13.20 -9.57 15.99
N GLU A 205 12.38 -9.32 17.00
CA GLU A 205 11.62 -10.36 17.70
C GLU A 205 10.60 -11.04 16.77
N PHE A 206 9.91 -10.28 15.91
CA PHE A 206 9.00 -10.82 14.91
C PHE A 206 9.74 -11.72 13.92
N ALA A 207 10.81 -11.22 13.29
CA ALA A 207 11.60 -11.98 12.32
C ALA A 207 12.11 -13.31 12.91
N ALA A 208 12.66 -13.25 14.13
CA ALA A 208 13.13 -14.44 14.85
C ALA A 208 11.99 -15.43 15.13
N SER A 209 10.80 -14.95 15.51
CA SER A 209 9.65 -15.80 15.82
C SER A 209 9.08 -16.50 14.58
N GLN A 210 9.20 -15.88 13.40
CA GLN A 210 8.73 -16.42 12.13
C GLN A 210 9.81 -17.20 11.36
N GLY A 211 11.07 -17.04 11.73
CA GLY A 211 12.20 -17.59 11.00
C GLY A 211 12.53 -16.83 9.71
N PHE A 212 12.17 -15.52 9.65
CA PHE A 212 12.48 -14.66 8.53
C PHE A 212 13.82 -13.95 8.70
N GLU A 213 14.50 -13.67 7.59
CA GLU A 213 15.56 -12.69 7.53
C GLU A 213 15.04 -11.46 6.78
N MET A 214 15.15 -10.29 7.42
CA MET A 214 14.83 -9.01 6.80
C MET A 214 16.12 -8.31 6.40
N THR A 215 16.20 -7.86 5.15
CA THR A 215 17.35 -7.13 4.62
C THR A 215 16.94 -5.78 4.07
N ALA A 216 17.91 -4.86 3.97
CA ALA A 216 17.69 -3.54 3.38
C ALA A 216 17.68 -3.56 1.84
N GLY A 217 17.73 -4.75 1.20
CA GLY A 217 17.78 -4.86 -0.25
C GLY A 217 18.91 -4.05 -0.86
N ILE A 218 18.60 -3.21 -1.87
CA ILE A 218 19.59 -2.30 -2.48
C ILE A 218 20.02 -1.14 -1.56
N GLY A 219 19.39 -0.97 -0.41
CA GLY A 219 19.71 0.08 0.56
C GLY A 219 19.08 1.43 0.24
N ILE A 220 17.76 1.54 0.42
CA ILE A 220 17.03 2.79 0.25
C ILE A 220 16.96 3.54 1.59
N ASP A 221 17.64 4.69 1.68
CA ASP A 221 17.55 5.55 2.87
C ASP A 221 16.26 6.37 2.84
N THR A 222 15.23 5.89 3.52
CA THR A 222 13.92 6.55 3.56
C THR A 222 13.92 7.90 4.28
N ALA A 223 14.99 8.25 5.00
CA ALA A 223 15.10 9.55 5.65
C ALA A 223 15.10 10.72 4.65
N PHE A 224 15.56 10.49 3.42
CA PHE A 224 15.50 11.48 2.33
C PHE A 224 14.05 11.86 1.97
N TYR A 225 13.10 10.92 2.10
CA TYR A 225 11.69 11.10 1.70
C TYR A 225 10.79 11.59 2.84
N ARG A 226 11.32 11.82 4.06
CA ARG A 226 10.52 12.19 5.23
C ARG A 226 9.65 13.43 5.03
N LYS A 227 10.08 14.36 4.19
CA LYS A 227 9.33 15.60 3.89
C LYS A 227 8.34 15.43 2.74
N SER A 228 8.42 14.33 2.00
CA SER A 228 7.54 14.03 0.85
C SER A 228 6.24 13.34 1.27
N TRP A 229 6.15 12.83 2.51
CA TRP A 229 4.93 12.27 3.04
C TRP A 229 3.88 13.35 3.30
N LYS A 230 2.61 13.04 3.02
CA LYS A 230 1.51 13.99 3.19
C LYS A 230 1.05 14.03 4.66
N GLY A 231 1.29 15.16 5.34
CA GLY A 231 0.83 15.40 6.72
C GLY A 231 1.48 14.57 7.82
N VAL A 232 2.50 13.77 7.51
CA VAL A 232 3.27 12.93 8.45
C VAL A 232 4.74 12.94 8.06
N SER A 233 5.61 12.38 8.90
CA SER A 233 7.05 12.25 8.62
C SER A 233 7.60 11.00 9.27
N PRO A 234 7.14 9.79 8.88
CA PRO A 234 7.61 8.56 9.48
C PRO A 234 9.07 8.30 9.12
N LEU A 235 9.79 7.62 10.01
CA LEU A 235 11.05 7.00 9.70
C LEU A 235 10.77 5.51 9.45
N CYS A 236 10.93 5.10 8.20
CA CYS A 236 10.63 3.75 7.75
C CYS A 236 11.91 3.04 7.29
N GLU A 237 11.79 1.75 7.05
CA GLU A 237 12.74 0.95 6.28
C GLU A 237 12.02 0.36 5.07
N VAL A 238 12.73 0.16 3.97
CA VAL A 238 12.34 -0.77 2.92
C VAL A 238 12.93 -2.11 3.30
N ALA A 239 12.08 -3.07 3.65
CA ALA A 239 12.47 -4.39 4.10
C ALA A 239 12.18 -5.43 3.03
N LEU A 240 13.22 -6.10 2.55
CA LEU A 240 13.14 -7.27 1.67
C LEU A 240 13.20 -8.54 2.51
N ILE A 241 12.30 -9.49 2.24
CA ILE A 241 12.16 -10.75 2.98
C ILE A 241 12.03 -11.91 1.99
N ASP A 242 12.87 -12.93 2.15
CA ASP A 242 12.73 -14.22 1.46
C ASP A 242 11.88 -15.16 2.33
N PHE A 243 10.77 -15.65 1.77
CA PHE A 243 9.88 -16.59 2.44
C PHE A 243 10.11 -18.04 2.01
N SER A 244 11.02 -18.33 1.09
CA SER A 244 11.22 -19.65 0.50
C SER A 244 11.63 -20.73 1.51
N GLU A 245 12.48 -20.35 2.48
CA GLU A 245 12.91 -21.26 3.54
C GLU A 245 11.78 -21.67 4.50
N CYS A 246 10.84 -20.77 4.75
CA CYS A 246 9.69 -21.03 5.62
C CYS A 246 8.68 -21.97 4.93
N GLN A 247 8.57 -21.88 3.61
CA GLN A 247 7.64 -22.68 2.81
C GLN A 247 8.14 -24.08 2.56
N ALA A 248 9.45 -24.30 2.50
CA ALA A 248 10.04 -25.64 2.40
C ALA A 248 9.68 -26.55 3.61
N LYS A 249 9.30 -25.95 4.74
CA LYS A 249 8.83 -26.65 5.95
C LYS A 249 7.35 -27.02 5.93
N GLU A 250 6.57 -26.36 5.06
CA GLU A 250 5.14 -26.63 4.87
C GLU A 250 4.95 -27.35 3.53
N THR A 251 5.06 -28.69 3.50
CA THR A 251 4.69 -29.51 2.33
C THR A 251 3.18 -29.42 2.12
N GLN A 252 2.72 -28.44 1.33
CA GLN A 252 1.35 -28.35 0.88
C GLN A 252 1.17 -28.89 -0.55
N PRO A 253 0.02 -29.55 -0.86
CA PRO A 253 -0.27 -29.99 -2.21
C PRO A 253 -0.36 -28.77 -3.16
N VAL A 254 0.25 -28.91 -4.33
CA VAL A 254 0.20 -27.90 -5.40
C VAL A 254 -1.25 -27.64 -5.79
N ILE A 255 -1.82 -26.54 -5.30
CA ILE A 255 -3.11 -26.06 -5.77
C ILE A 255 -2.87 -25.44 -7.15
N LYS A 256 -3.47 -26.06 -8.19
CA LYS A 256 -3.40 -25.49 -9.55
C LYS A 256 -4.00 -24.08 -9.53
N PRO A 257 -3.37 -23.09 -10.17
CA PRO A 257 -3.93 -21.75 -10.24
C PRO A 257 -5.33 -21.79 -10.85
N VAL A 258 -6.31 -21.30 -10.11
CA VAL A 258 -7.67 -21.09 -10.64
C VAL A 258 -7.61 -19.82 -11.47
N PRO A 259 -8.10 -19.80 -12.72
CA PRO A 259 -8.18 -18.59 -13.52
C PRO A 259 -9.02 -17.55 -12.78
N ILE A 260 -8.52 -16.33 -12.65
CA ILE A 260 -9.15 -15.19 -11.94
C ILE A 260 -10.52 -14.80 -12.54
N ALA A 261 -10.93 -15.39 -13.67
CA ALA A 261 -12.19 -15.13 -14.36
C ALA A 261 -13.48 -15.46 -13.54
N SER A 262 -13.36 -16.06 -12.36
CA SER A 262 -14.51 -16.43 -11.52
C SER A 262 -14.67 -15.60 -10.24
N VAL A 263 -13.84 -14.61 -10.01
CA VAL A 263 -14.06 -13.65 -8.91
C VAL A 263 -15.17 -12.70 -9.35
N VAL A 264 -16.30 -12.79 -8.67
CA VAL A 264 -17.53 -12.01 -8.88
C VAL A 264 -17.19 -10.57 -9.20
N THR A 265 -17.46 -10.14 -10.43
CA THR A 265 -17.56 -8.73 -10.77
C THR A 265 -18.68 -8.16 -9.93
N VAL A 266 -18.35 -7.48 -8.85
CA VAL A 266 -19.32 -6.61 -8.18
C VAL A 266 -19.74 -5.58 -9.24
N GLU A 267 -20.99 -5.65 -9.66
CA GLU A 267 -21.59 -4.68 -10.57
C GLU A 267 -21.20 -3.28 -10.11
N ALA A 268 -20.85 -2.44 -11.08
CA ALA A 268 -20.47 -1.06 -10.87
C ALA A 268 -21.53 -0.39 -9.96
N VAL A 269 -21.19 -0.23 -8.69
CA VAL A 269 -21.95 0.66 -7.82
C VAL A 269 -21.72 2.04 -8.43
N CYS A 270 -22.77 2.52 -9.09
CA CYS A 270 -22.83 3.86 -9.64
C CYS A 270 -22.51 4.83 -8.50
N LEU A 271 -21.36 5.47 -8.55
CA LEU A 271 -21.02 6.51 -7.58
C LEU A 271 -22.13 7.57 -7.68
N PRO A 272 -22.78 7.96 -6.58
CA PRO A 272 -23.65 9.11 -6.61
C PRO A 272 -22.81 10.32 -7.06
N PRO A 273 -23.37 11.24 -7.88
CA PRO A 273 -22.64 12.44 -8.28
C PRO A 273 -22.21 13.16 -7.02
N LEU A 274 -20.90 13.46 -6.93
CA LEU A 274 -20.32 14.25 -5.84
C LEU A 274 -21.10 15.55 -5.72
N ALA A 275 -21.96 15.65 -4.71
CA ALA A 275 -22.76 16.84 -4.45
C ALA A 275 -21.78 17.99 -4.22
N ALA A 276 -21.90 19.01 -5.06
CA ALA A 276 -21.21 20.26 -4.89
C ALA A 276 -21.48 20.79 -3.46
N ILE A 277 -20.43 20.89 -2.64
CA ILE A 277 -20.53 21.50 -1.33
C ILE A 277 -20.82 22.97 -1.55
N SER A 278 -22.09 23.35 -1.45
CA SER A 278 -22.56 24.70 -1.43
C SER A 278 -21.99 25.40 -0.18
N ASN A 279 -21.11 26.37 -0.39
CA ASN A 279 -20.67 27.32 0.64
C ASN A 279 -21.84 28.25 0.99
N ALA A 280 -22.73 27.82 1.87
CA ALA A 280 -23.66 28.69 2.54
C ALA A 280 -23.01 29.19 3.85
N ALA A 281 -22.54 30.42 3.86
CA ALA A 281 -22.16 31.11 5.07
C ALA A 281 -23.41 31.31 5.98
N PRO A 282 -23.30 31.06 7.30
CA PRO A 282 -24.37 31.43 8.20
C PRO A 282 -24.36 32.96 8.40
N THR A 283 -25.36 33.63 7.91
CA THR A 283 -25.70 35.00 8.30
C THR A 283 -26.21 34.96 9.74
N ALA A 284 -25.38 35.42 10.67
CA ALA A 284 -25.80 35.71 12.03
C ALA A 284 -26.70 36.95 12.02
N GLN A 285 -27.97 36.76 12.23
CA GLN A 285 -28.88 37.83 12.63
C GLN A 285 -28.76 38.08 14.13
N LEU A 286 -28.15 39.19 14.49
CA LEU A 286 -28.28 39.79 15.83
C LEU A 286 -29.72 40.32 15.97
N SER A 287 -30.49 39.77 16.88
CA SER A 287 -31.66 40.48 17.43
C SER A 287 -31.35 40.87 18.87
N LEU A 288 -31.29 42.16 19.05
CA LEU A 288 -31.41 42.84 20.33
C LEU A 288 -32.83 42.61 20.89
N PHE A 289 -32.90 42.05 22.10
CA PHE A 289 -33.68 42.52 23.26
C PHE A 289 -33.28 41.69 24.49
#